data_d9d30f476a474c00f19493187124933a
#
_entry.id   d9d30f476a474c00f19493187124933a
#
_cell.length_a   1.000
_cell.length_b   1.000
_cell.length_c   1.000
_cell.angle_alpha   90.00
_cell.angle_beta   90.00
_cell.angle_gamma   90.00
#
_symmetry.space_group_name_H-M   'P 1'
#
loop_
_entity.id
_entity.type
_entity.pdbx_description
1 polymer ?
#
loop_
_entity_poly.entity_id
_entity_poly.type
_entity_poly.pdbx_seq_one_letter_code
_entity_poly.pdbx_strand_id
1 'polypeptide(L)'
;SFNTAEHLLALQQPNSIKKIIVEVPKSAKFNRNFVKIMVSNSKNIPPSLKKKFKANIVVVYEFGACEYSANVKQTGDYKDHIAMDVGGKPLRSLKIKLKNGNVLNAIKFKLLLPETRNNLNEVLGSVVMRELGFISPETFQVKVDVNGTESIMLFQEDARKELLERNLRREGPM
;
A
#
# COMPACT_ATOMS: atom_id res chain seq x y z
N SER A 1 -19.00 -13.90 -8.08
CA SER A 1 -19.29 -12.62 -8.76
C SER A 1 -19.89 -11.63 -7.77
N PHE A 2 -19.39 -10.40 -7.77
CA PHE A 2 -19.85 -9.32 -6.89
C PHE A 2 -21.17 -8.73 -7.39
N ASN A 3 -22.26 -9.49 -7.25
CA ASN A 3 -23.53 -9.15 -7.92
C ASN A 3 -24.61 -8.58 -6.99
N THR A 4 -24.31 -8.33 -5.71
CA THR A 4 -25.26 -7.73 -4.78
C THR A 4 -24.85 -6.31 -4.40
N ALA A 5 -25.82 -5.42 -4.15
CA ALA A 5 -25.54 -4.05 -3.67
C ALA A 5 -24.72 -4.07 -2.37
N GLU A 6 -24.92 -5.05 -1.49
CA GLU A 6 -24.14 -5.24 -0.26
C GLU A 6 -22.65 -5.48 -0.54
N HIS A 7 -22.32 -6.33 -1.54
CA HIS A 7 -20.93 -6.56 -1.94
C HIS A 7 -20.28 -5.29 -2.50
N LEU A 8 -21.02 -4.49 -3.27
CA LEU A 8 -20.50 -3.23 -3.81
C LEU A 8 -20.23 -2.21 -2.69
N LEU A 9 -21.11 -2.12 -1.69
CA LEU A 9 -20.89 -1.28 -0.52
C LEU A 9 -19.72 -1.78 0.32
N ALA A 10 -19.60 -3.10 0.50
CA ALA A 10 -18.50 -3.70 1.26
C ALA A 10 -17.13 -3.46 0.60
N LEU A 11 -17.04 -3.37 -0.74
CA LEU A 11 -15.79 -3.00 -1.44
C LEU A 11 -15.24 -1.63 -1.04
N GLN A 12 -16.08 -0.76 -0.49
CA GLN A 12 -15.71 0.58 -0.03
C GLN A 12 -15.37 0.64 1.46
N GLN A 13 -15.41 -0.50 2.17
CA GLN A 13 -15.14 -0.58 3.60
C GLN A 13 -13.75 -1.17 3.86
N PRO A 14 -12.87 -0.49 4.60
CA PRO A 14 -11.53 -1.00 4.93
C PRO A 14 -11.55 -2.36 5.65
N ASN A 15 -12.50 -2.59 6.54
CA ASN A 15 -12.65 -3.81 7.32
C ASN A 15 -13.07 -5.03 6.50
N SER A 16 -13.54 -4.84 5.27
CA SER A 16 -13.86 -5.95 4.35
C SER A 16 -12.62 -6.57 3.71
N ILE A 17 -11.48 -5.89 3.72
CA ILE A 17 -10.22 -6.37 3.15
C ILE A 17 -9.55 -7.32 4.14
N LYS A 18 -9.41 -8.57 3.77
CA LYS A 18 -8.73 -9.60 4.58
C LYS A 18 -7.25 -9.69 4.30
N LYS A 19 -6.86 -9.56 3.03
CA LYS A 19 -5.46 -9.69 2.60
C LYS A 19 -5.23 -8.95 1.28
N ILE A 20 -4.04 -8.40 1.11
CA ILE A 20 -3.56 -7.89 -0.16
C ILE A 20 -2.36 -8.73 -0.60
N ILE A 21 -2.43 -9.31 -1.80
CA ILE A 21 -1.34 -10.09 -2.38
C ILE A 21 -0.69 -9.24 -3.47
N VAL A 22 0.63 -9.13 -3.42
CA VAL A 22 1.46 -8.38 -4.36
C VAL A 22 2.38 -9.35 -5.08
N GLU A 23 2.04 -9.69 -6.31
CA GLU A 23 2.81 -10.59 -7.15
C GLU A 23 3.67 -9.79 -8.13
N VAL A 24 4.98 -9.88 -8.00
CA VAL A 24 5.94 -9.27 -8.93
C VAL A 24 6.56 -10.38 -9.77
N PRO A 25 6.17 -10.55 -11.06
CA PRO A 25 6.64 -11.67 -11.88
C PRO A 25 8.17 -11.70 -12.05
N LYS A 26 8.82 -10.53 -12.05
CA LYS A 26 10.29 -10.43 -12.09
C LYS A 26 10.90 -10.46 -10.68
N SER A 27 10.52 -11.47 -9.88
CA SER A 27 10.91 -11.62 -8.47
C SER A 27 12.43 -11.57 -8.24
N ALA A 28 13.22 -12.24 -9.06
CA ALA A 28 14.69 -12.21 -8.97
C ALA A 28 15.27 -10.79 -9.12
N LYS A 29 14.77 -9.99 -10.07
CA LYS A 29 15.19 -8.58 -10.22
C LYS A 29 14.69 -7.72 -9.06
N PHE A 30 13.50 -7.97 -8.59
CA PHE A 30 12.89 -7.28 -7.47
C PHE A 30 13.67 -7.53 -6.18
N ASN A 31 14.05 -8.79 -5.89
CA ASN A 31 14.86 -9.16 -4.73
C ASN A 31 16.31 -8.67 -4.85
N ARG A 32 16.91 -8.74 -6.05
CA ARG A 32 18.24 -8.14 -6.27
C ARG A 32 18.24 -6.63 -6.00
N ASN A 33 17.14 -5.93 -6.35
CA ASN A 33 17.01 -4.50 -6.03
C ASN A 33 16.95 -4.25 -4.52
N PHE A 34 16.28 -5.11 -3.76
CA PHE A 34 16.25 -5.05 -2.29
C PHE A 34 17.66 -5.21 -1.71
N VAL A 35 18.38 -6.25 -2.12
CA VAL A 35 19.77 -6.48 -1.66
C VAL A 35 20.65 -5.26 -1.95
N LYS A 36 20.54 -4.65 -3.15
CA LYS A 36 21.29 -3.43 -3.50
C LYS A 36 20.99 -2.26 -2.55
N ILE A 37 19.74 -2.12 -2.11
CA ILE A 37 19.39 -1.10 -1.12
C ILE A 37 20.01 -1.43 0.25
N MET A 38 19.90 -2.69 0.68
CA MET A 38 20.46 -3.14 1.96
C MET A 38 21.96 -2.87 2.07
N VAL A 39 22.73 -3.25 1.04
CA VAL A 39 24.21 -3.13 1.04
C VAL A 39 24.72 -1.73 0.66
N SER A 40 23.85 -0.80 0.27
CA SER A 40 24.29 0.57 -0.06
C SER A 40 24.84 1.27 1.20
N ASN A 41 25.90 2.06 1.07
CA ASN A 41 26.51 2.80 2.20
C ASN A 41 25.70 4.02 2.67
N SER A 42 24.58 4.33 2.01
CA SER A 42 23.72 5.45 2.39
C SER A 42 22.71 5.06 3.46
N LYS A 43 22.44 5.95 4.42
CA LYS A 43 21.30 5.82 5.35
C LYS A 43 19.96 5.93 4.61
N ASN A 44 19.95 6.71 3.52
CA ASN A 44 18.75 6.91 2.70
C ASN A 44 18.71 5.88 1.57
N ILE A 45 17.50 5.56 1.13
CA ILE A 45 17.28 4.72 -0.05
C ILE A 45 17.58 5.56 -1.30
N PRO A 46 18.63 5.25 -2.08
CA PRO A 46 18.99 6.03 -3.26
C PRO A 46 17.82 6.10 -4.26
N PRO A 47 17.49 7.27 -4.82
CA PRO A 47 16.42 7.41 -5.81
C PRO A 47 16.56 6.47 -7.01
N SER A 48 17.79 6.20 -7.45
CA SER A 48 18.10 5.27 -8.55
C SER A 48 17.71 3.82 -8.26
N LEU A 49 17.57 3.46 -6.98
CA LEU A 49 17.14 2.14 -6.54
C LEU A 49 15.61 2.04 -6.30
N LYS A 50 14.88 3.14 -6.31
CA LYS A 50 13.39 3.17 -6.25
C LYS A 50 12.77 2.82 -7.61
N LYS A 51 13.18 1.68 -8.19
CA LYS A 51 12.76 1.21 -9.52
C LYS A 51 11.30 0.77 -9.52
N LYS A 52 10.63 0.97 -10.65
CA LYS A 52 9.26 0.47 -10.89
C LYS A 52 9.31 -0.96 -11.43
N PHE A 53 8.41 -1.79 -10.93
CA PHE A 53 8.18 -3.15 -11.39
C PHE A 53 6.70 -3.31 -11.75
N LYS A 54 6.40 -4.09 -12.80
CA LYS A 54 5.04 -4.55 -13.06
C LYS A 54 4.66 -5.55 -11.99
N ALA A 55 3.42 -5.49 -11.53
CA ALA A 55 2.88 -6.41 -10.52
C ALA A 55 1.41 -6.71 -10.81
N ASN A 56 0.95 -7.84 -10.31
CA ASN A 56 -0.45 -8.16 -10.14
C ASN A 56 -0.80 -7.97 -8.65
N ILE A 57 -1.92 -7.30 -8.38
CA ILE A 57 -2.43 -7.08 -7.02
C ILE A 57 -3.73 -7.83 -6.89
N VAL A 58 -3.81 -8.73 -5.91
CA VAL A 58 -5.05 -9.42 -5.57
C VAL A 58 -5.51 -8.91 -4.21
N VAL A 59 -6.68 -8.32 -4.15
CA VAL A 59 -7.31 -7.88 -2.91
C VAL A 59 -8.36 -8.92 -2.54
N VAL A 60 -8.15 -9.58 -1.42
CA VAL A 60 -9.03 -10.64 -0.91
C VAL A 60 -9.99 -10.02 0.10
N TYR A 61 -11.27 -10.16 -0.16
CA TYR A 61 -12.38 -9.77 0.69
C TYR A 61 -13.04 -11.00 1.31
N GLU A 62 -13.96 -10.85 2.26
CA GLU A 62 -14.73 -11.98 2.82
C GLU A 62 -15.55 -12.73 1.78
N PHE A 63 -16.02 -12.04 0.77
CA PHE A 63 -16.96 -12.52 -0.25
C PHE A 63 -16.30 -12.79 -1.61
N GLY A 64 -14.97 -12.67 -1.74
CA GLY A 64 -14.26 -12.95 -2.99
C GLY A 64 -12.96 -12.17 -3.13
N ALA A 65 -12.42 -12.12 -4.34
CA ALA A 65 -11.18 -11.41 -4.63
C ALA A 65 -11.30 -10.57 -5.90
N CYS A 66 -10.59 -9.43 -5.90
CA CYS A 66 -10.43 -8.57 -7.07
C CYS A 66 -8.97 -8.53 -7.50
N GLU A 67 -8.73 -8.61 -8.81
CA GLU A 67 -7.41 -8.56 -9.41
C GLU A 67 -7.16 -7.26 -10.16
N TYR A 68 -5.97 -6.70 -9.98
CA TYR A 68 -5.58 -5.43 -10.58
C TYR A 68 -4.17 -5.52 -11.15
N SER A 69 -3.98 -5.04 -12.37
CA SER A 69 -2.63 -4.77 -12.89
C SER A 69 -2.07 -3.50 -12.25
N ALA A 70 -0.82 -3.52 -11.84
CA ALA A 70 -0.20 -2.39 -11.15
C ALA A 70 1.27 -2.18 -11.54
N ASN A 71 1.78 -1.02 -11.12
CA ASN A 71 3.19 -0.79 -10.95
C ASN A 71 3.49 -0.64 -9.46
N VAL A 72 4.53 -1.32 -9.00
CA VAL A 72 5.03 -1.21 -7.62
C VAL A 72 6.45 -0.68 -7.62
N LYS A 73 6.80 0.08 -6.59
CA LYS A 73 8.16 0.53 -6.32
C LYS A 73 8.43 0.62 -4.83
N GLN A 74 9.70 0.51 -4.43
CA GLN A 74 10.13 0.83 -3.08
C GLN A 74 9.69 2.24 -2.72
N THR A 75 9.13 2.44 -1.52
CA THR A 75 8.81 3.75 -0.95
C THR A 75 9.58 3.97 0.35
N GLY A 76 9.51 5.18 0.88
CA GLY A 76 10.30 5.63 2.02
C GLY A 76 11.63 6.23 1.62
N ASP A 77 12.15 7.11 2.46
CA ASP A 77 13.43 7.78 2.20
C ASP A 77 14.57 7.15 2.98
N TYR A 78 14.29 6.57 4.14
CA TYR A 78 15.25 5.89 4.99
C TYR A 78 15.17 4.36 4.82
N LYS A 79 16.24 3.67 5.26
CA LYS A 79 16.33 2.21 5.20
C LYS A 79 15.45 1.48 6.22
N ASP A 80 14.81 2.16 7.16
CA ASP A 80 13.77 1.62 8.03
C ASP A 80 12.54 1.08 7.26
N HIS A 81 12.38 1.54 6.00
CA HIS A 81 11.39 1.03 5.07
C HIS A 81 11.74 -0.32 4.40
N ILE A 82 12.83 -0.95 4.81
CA ILE A 82 13.26 -2.28 4.41
C ILE A 82 13.75 -3.06 5.63
N ALA A 83 13.35 -4.32 5.72
CA ALA A 83 13.73 -5.23 6.80
C ALA A 83 13.83 -6.66 6.28
N MET A 84 14.22 -7.58 7.13
CA MET A 84 14.04 -9.01 6.91
C MET A 84 13.16 -9.57 8.02
N ASP A 85 12.31 -10.52 7.69
CA ASP A 85 11.57 -11.28 8.70
C ASP A 85 12.50 -12.24 9.46
N VAL A 86 11.98 -12.93 10.45
CA VAL A 86 12.74 -13.93 11.24
C VAL A 86 13.25 -15.10 10.38
N GLY A 87 12.68 -15.34 9.22
CA GLY A 87 13.09 -16.35 8.25
C GLY A 87 14.08 -15.82 7.19
N GLY A 88 14.54 -14.57 7.30
CA GLY A 88 15.45 -13.94 6.35
C GLY A 88 14.79 -13.53 5.04
N LYS A 89 13.45 -13.50 4.96
CA LYS A 89 12.71 -13.04 3.78
C LYS A 89 12.59 -11.51 3.76
N PRO A 90 12.63 -10.89 2.56
CA PRO A 90 12.61 -9.44 2.44
C PRO A 90 11.25 -8.83 2.80
N LEU A 91 11.24 -7.90 3.74
CA LEU A 91 10.12 -7.02 4.06
C LEU A 91 10.43 -5.62 3.52
N ARG A 92 9.44 -4.97 2.92
CA ARG A 92 9.64 -3.64 2.34
C ARG A 92 8.37 -2.82 2.22
N SER A 93 8.47 -1.54 2.48
CA SER A 93 7.40 -0.60 2.18
C SER A 93 7.28 -0.37 0.68
N LEU A 94 6.06 -0.45 0.14
CA LEU A 94 5.79 -0.34 -1.28
C LEU A 94 4.82 0.81 -1.58
N LYS A 95 5.07 1.51 -2.68
CA LYS A 95 4.09 2.39 -3.33
C LYS A 95 3.52 1.67 -4.54
N ILE A 96 2.20 1.57 -4.57
CA ILE A 96 1.43 0.89 -5.60
C ILE A 96 0.67 1.93 -6.42
N LYS A 97 0.68 1.75 -7.74
CA LYS A 97 -0.18 2.47 -8.67
C LYS A 97 -0.91 1.46 -9.52
N LEU A 98 -2.22 1.36 -9.33
CA LEU A 98 -3.08 0.53 -10.16
C LEU A 98 -3.15 1.10 -11.59
N LYS A 99 -3.32 0.23 -12.56
CA LYS A 99 -3.52 0.58 -13.98
C LYS A 99 -4.99 0.52 -14.36
N ASN A 100 -5.77 -0.25 -13.62
CA ASN A 100 -7.20 -0.47 -13.80
C ASN A 100 -7.86 -0.51 -12.43
N GLY A 101 -9.08 -0.01 -12.33
CA GLY A 101 -9.87 -0.01 -11.11
C GLY A 101 -9.29 0.80 -9.97
N ASN A 102 -9.81 0.57 -8.79
CA ASN A 102 -9.38 1.21 -7.54
C ASN A 102 -9.58 0.27 -6.36
N VAL A 103 -8.92 0.55 -5.25
CA VAL A 103 -9.12 -0.09 -3.94
C VAL A 103 -9.51 1.01 -2.97
N LEU A 104 -10.70 0.94 -2.39
CA LEU A 104 -11.27 1.99 -1.52
C LEU A 104 -11.24 3.38 -2.18
N ASN A 105 -11.59 3.45 -3.46
CA ASN A 105 -11.50 4.64 -4.31
C ASN A 105 -10.06 5.16 -4.57
N ALA A 106 -9.03 4.49 -4.06
CA ALA A 106 -7.64 4.86 -4.29
C ALA A 106 -7.06 4.15 -5.51
N ILE A 107 -6.56 4.90 -6.49
CA ILE A 107 -5.76 4.38 -7.61
C ILE A 107 -4.29 4.22 -7.19
N LYS A 108 -3.87 4.99 -6.19
CA LYS A 108 -2.52 4.94 -5.62
C LYS A 108 -2.59 4.84 -4.11
N PHE A 109 -1.79 3.93 -3.58
CA PHE A 109 -1.66 3.75 -2.13
C PHE A 109 -0.26 3.23 -1.79
N LYS A 110 0.04 3.22 -0.51
CA LYS A 110 1.28 2.68 0.05
C LYS A 110 0.93 1.51 0.96
N LEU A 111 1.81 0.53 0.98
CA LEU A 111 1.87 -0.51 2.00
C LEU A 111 3.16 -0.26 2.78
N LEU A 112 3.03 0.16 4.03
CA LEU A 112 4.15 0.60 4.86
C LEU A 112 4.42 -0.42 5.96
N LEU A 113 5.70 -0.63 6.29
CA LEU A 113 6.07 -1.36 7.50
C LEU A 113 5.60 -0.55 8.72
N PRO A 114 4.87 -1.15 9.68
CA PRO A 114 4.27 -0.42 10.79
C PRO A 114 5.26 0.38 11.62
N GLU A 115 6.45 -0.16 11.83
CA GLU A 115 7.53 0.45 12.62
C GLU A 115 7.95 1.83 12.06
N THR A 116 7.84 2.01 10.72
CA THR A 116 8.17 3.30 10.07
C THR A 116 7.18 4.41 10.39
N ARG A 117 6.08 4.08 11.07
CA ARG A 117 4.97 4.99 11.43
C ARG A 117 4.60 4.87 12.89
N ASN A 118 5.53 4.48 13.75
CA ASN A 118 5.26 4.21 15.16
C ASN A 118 4.01 3.34 15.35
N ASN A 119 3.92 2.28 14.56
CA ASN A 119 2.83 1.28 14.55
C ASN A 119 1.45 1.90 14.23
N LEU A 120 0.62 2.13 15.25
CA LEU A 120 -0.75 2.60 15.08
C LEU A 120 -0.92 4.12 15.05
N ASN A 121 0.13 4.90 15.28
CA ASN A 121 0.00 6.36 15.40
C ASN A 121 -0.57 7.00 14.13
N GLU A 122 -0.16 6.51 12.95
CA GLU A 122 -0.69 6.99 11.67
C GLU A 122 -2.18 6.65 11.49
N VAL A 123 -2.59 5.46 11.93
CA VAL A 123 -4.00 5.03 11.90
C VAL A 123 -4.82 5.91 12.83
N LEU A 124 -4.38 6.05 14.10
CA LEU A 124 -5.06 6.88 15.08
C LEU A 124 -5.15 8.33 14.61
N GLY A 125 -4.05 8.90 14.12
CA GLY A 125 -4.03 10.27 13.61
C GLY A 125 -5.02 10.47 12.46
N SER A 126 -5.11 9.54 11.53
CA SER A 126 -6.05 9.63 10.39
C SER A 126 -7.52 9.53 10.84
N VAL A 127 -7.82 8.72 11.86
CA VAL A 127 -9.16 8.61 12.45
C VAL A 127 -9.53 9.92 13.17
N VAL A 128 -8.66 10.42 14.05
CA VAL A 128 -8.90 11.67 14.79
C VAL A 128 -9.11 12.84 13.82
N MET A 129 -8.30 12.96 12.78
CA MET A 129 -8.47 14.04 11.78
C MET A 129 -9.83 13.96 11.08
N ARG A 130 -10.32 12.76 10.74
CA ARG A 130 -11.65 12.58 10.13
C ARG A 130 -12.77 12.95 11.10
N GLU A 131 -12.69 12.52 12.36
CA GLU A 131 -13.68 12.86 13.39
C GLU A 131 -13.76 14.37 13.64
N LEU A 132 -12.63 15.08 13.48
CA LEU A 132 -12.58 16.55 13.55
C LEU A 132 -13.06 17.24 12.25
N GLY A 133 -13.51 16.49 11.24
CA GLY A 133 -14.00 17.03 9.97
C GLY A 133 -12.92 17.41 8.95
N PHE A 134 -11.66 17.03 9.19
CA PHE A 134 -10.57 17.23 8.23
C PHE A 134 -10.51 16.10 7.20
N ILE A 135 -10.05 16.44 5.99
CA ILE A 135 -9.76 15.46 4.97
C ILE A 135 -8.50 14.70 5.37
N SER A 136 -8.63 13.40 5.55
CA SER A 136 -7.51 12.53 5.90
C SER A 136 -7.52 11.28 5.01
N PRO A 137 -6.35 10.78 4.57
CA PRO A 137 -6.26 9.56 3.78
C PRO A 137 -6.73 8.34 4.59
N GLU A 138 -7.31 7.36 3.89
CA GLU A 138 -7.59 6.07 4.51
C GLU A 138 -6.29 5.41 4.96
N THR A 139 -6.24 5.03 6.24
CA THR A 139 -5.07 4.36 6.83
C THR A 139 -5.56 3.28 7.80
N PHE A 140 -5.12 2.03 7.58
CA PHE A 140 -5.49 0.89 8.41
C PHE A 140 -4.44 -0.23 8.28
N GLN A 141 -4.44 -1.15 9.24
CA GLN A 141 -3.62 -2.36 9.16
C GLN A 141 -4.27 -3.43 8.30
N VAL A 142 -3.46 -4.13 7.51
CA VAL A 142 -3.91 -5.20 6.63
C VAL A 142 -2.82 -6.28 6.50
N LYS A 143 -3.23 -7.53 6.36
CA LYS A 143 -2.33 -8.63 5.99
C LYS A 143 -1.89 -8.47 4.55
N VAL A 144 -0.58 -8.54 4.31
CA VAL A 144 0.00 -8.41 2.97
C VAL A 144 0.92 -9.59 2.71
N ASP A 145 0.87 -10.08 1.49
CA ASP A 145 1.79 -11.08 0.96
C ASP A 145 2.54 -10.48 -0.22
N VAL A 146 3.84 -10.42 -0.15
CA VAL A 146 4.68 -9.94 -1.26
C VAL A 146 5.53 -11.11 -1.77
N ASN A 147 5.14 -11.71 -2.89
CA ASN A 147 5.81 -12.87 -3.47
C ASN A 147 6.04 -14.02 -2.46
N GLY A 148 5.04 -14.33 -1.62
CA GLY A 148 5.11 -15.40 -0.61
C GLY A 148 5.78 -14.98 0.71
N THR A 149 6.02 -13.69 0.93
CA THR A 149 6.42 -13.14 2.24
C THR A 149 5.24 -12.44 2.87
N GLU A 150 4.68 -13.03 3.93
CA GLU A 150 3.55 -12.46 4.65
C GLU A 150 4.00 -11.50 5.74
N SER A 151 3.26 -10.42 5.91
CA SER A 151 3.45 -9.44 7.00
C SER A 151 2.17 -8.66 7.25
N ILE A 152 2.07 -8.03 8.42
CA ILE A 152 1.07 -6.99 8.66
C ILE A 152 1.68 -5.66 8.21
N MET A 153 0.94 -4.92 7.39
CA MET A 153 1.39 -3.63 6.89
C MET A 153 0.30 -2.57 7.09
N LEU A 154 0.69 -1.31 7.03
CA LEU A 154 -0.25 -0.19 6.98
C LEU A 154 -0.61 0.08 5.52
N PHE A 155 -1.88 -0.06 5.16
CA PHE A 155 -2.42 0.56 3.97
C PHE A 155 -2.54 2.07 4.21
N GLN A 156 -2.04 2.89 3.31
CA GLN A 156 -2.23 4.34 3.33
C GLN A 156 -2.55 4.83 1.92
N GLU A 157 -3.71 5.43 1.77
CA GLU A 157 -4.09 6.12 0.54
C GLU A 157 -3.08 7.23 0.20
N ASP A 158 -2.71 7.37 -1.06
CA ASP A 158 -1.87 8.50 -1.51
C ASP A 158 -2.78 9.72 -1.65
N ALA A 159 -2.54 10.76 -0.83
CA ALA A 159 -3.34 11.99 -0.84
C ALA A 159 -3.24 12.68 -2.21
N ARG A 160 -4.27 12.52 -3.03
CA ARG A 160 -4.38 13.05 -4.38
C ARG A 160 -5.79 13.54 -4.66
N LYS A 161 -6.03 13.89 -5.91
CA LYS A 161 -7.32 14.43 -6.34
C LYS A 161 -8.48 13.47 -6.02
N GLU A 162 -8.29 12.15 -6.10
CA GLU A 162 -9.29 11.15 -5.76
C GLU A 162 -9.76 11.27 -4.30
N LEU A 163 -8.85 11.62 -3.37
CA LEU A 163 -9.19 11.91 -1.99
C LEU A 163 -10.06 13.18 -1.88
N LEU A 164 -9.76 14.22 -2.63
CA LEU A 164 -10.53 15.46 -2.65
C LEU A 164 -11.92 15.22 -3.26
N GLU A 165 -11.98 14.55 -4.41
CA GLU A 165 -13.24 14.23 -5.10
C GLU A 165 -14.19 13.41 -4.22
N ARG A 166 -13.68 12.40 -3.50
CA ARG A 166 -14.48 11.61 -2.56
C ARG A 166 -15.05 12.46 -1.42
N ASN A 167 -14.32 13.50 -0.99
CA ASN A 167 -14.77 14.43 0.04
C ASN A 167 -15.51 15.66 -0.54
N LEU A 168 -15.98 15.60 -1.78
CA LEU A 168 -16.71 16.68 -2.47
C LEU A 168 -15.94 18.01 -2.48
N ARG A 169 -14.60 17.94 -2.53
CA ARG A 169 -13.72 19.12 -2.63
C ARG A 169 -13.10 19.20 -4.01
N ARG A 170 -12.94 20.41 -4.51
CA ARG A 170 -12.23 20.68 -5.76
C ARG A 170 -10.74 20.87 -5.48
N GLU A 171 -9.90 20.55 -6.48
CA GLU A 171 -8.51 21.01 -6.48
C GLU A 171 -8.50 22.53 -6.43
N GLY A 172 -7.80 23.10 -5.44
CA GLY A 172 -7.58 24.54 -5.38
C GLY A 172 -6.55 24.97 -6.44
N PRO A 173 -6.44 26.27 -6.75
CA PRO A 173 -5.34 26.78 -7.54
C PRO A 173 -4.03 26.46 -6.82
N MET A 174 -3.06 25.91 -7.55
CA MET A 174 -1.68 25.72 -7.08
C MET A 174 -0.90 27.03 -7.16
#